data_b0e0a30db151e62558614ffa41ca8832
#
_entry.id   b0e0a30db151e62558614ffa41ca8832
#
_cell.length_a   1.000
_cell.length_b   1.000
_cell.length_c   1.000
_cell.angle_alpha   90.00
_cell.angle_beta   90.00
_cell.angle_gamma   90.00
#
_symmetry.space_group_name_H-M   'P 1'
#
loop_
_entity.id
_entity.type
_entity.pdbx_description
1 polymer ?
#
loop_
_entity_poly.entity_id
_entity_poly.type
_entity_poly.pdbx_seq_one_letter_code
_entity_poly.pdbx_strand_id
1 'polypeptide(L)'
;MTLQPALPIWLLIAAGVLVITATAIGLLRRRAAIALLVMAAVLLLGALVRPVIGSEQAVTRVAGDRDPNIFVVVDRSPDMAGASIMQARSDIAALIDRYPGARFAVIGFAARPSLDWPLSADTWSLRPLAAAIGPDETAAVDSANAGAAATVLRYQLIGATQQFPRARNMVFYLGAGAPESELPPREFALPDNSVDGGAVLGYGNAGVSTLQTVADQLGVPYLPRDPDSALEDQLDADDVTAGEPVATRQAASGFELYWVLSGAAAVLLLFALYQALRELRRTRLDRVEVSR
;
A
#
# COMPACT_ATOMS: atom_id res chain seq x y z
N MET A 1 20.30 -3.89 -3.28
CA MET A 1 20.75 -2.84 -2.33
C MET A 1 20.40 -1.50 -2.92
N THR A 2 19.51 -0.77 -2.28
CA THR A 2 19.17 0.61 -2.67
C THR A 2 19.78 1.58 -1.69
N LEU A 3 20.39 2.66 -2.20
CA LEU A 3 21.01 3.71 -1.40
C LEU A 3 20.02 4.88 -1.30
N GLN A 4 19.65 5.25 -0.08
CA GLN A 4 18.79 6.41 0.18
C GLN A 4 19.59 7.45 0.98
N PRO A 5 20.40 8.30 0.32
CA PRO A 5 21.24 9.25 1.02
C PRO A 5 20.40 10.30 1.76
N ALA A 6 20.67 10.46 3.05
CA ALA A 6 20.01 11.47 3.89
C ALA A 6 20.48 12.91 3.56
N LEU A 7 21.60 13.05 2.84
CA LEU A 7 22.20 14.33 2.45
C LEU A 7 22.43 14.39 0.93
N PRO A 8 22.50 15.57 0.32
CA PRO A 8 22.87 15.74 -1.09
C PRO A 8 24.22 15.10 -1.39
N ILE A 9 24.34 14.42 -2.53
CA ILE A 9 25.51 13.64 -2.95
C ILE A 9 26.84 14.44 -2.87
N TRP A 10 26.81 15.73 -3.20
CA TRP A 10 28.01 16.59 -3.14
C TRP A 10 28.55 16.78 -1.72
N LEU A 11 27.67 16.82 -0.69
CA LEU A 11 28.08 16.87 0.72
C LEU A 11 28.73 15.54 1.18
N LEU A 12 28.23 14.41 0.72
CA LEU A 12 28.81 13.10 1.01
C LEU A 12 30.19 12.95 0.38
N ILE A 13 30.37 13.44 -0.84
CA ILE A 13 31.69 13.47 -1.52
C ILE A 13 32.66 14.35 -0.75
N ALA A 14 32.25 15.56 -0.35
CA ALA A 14 33.12 16.47 0.41
C ALA A 14 33.53 15.85 1.77
N ALA A 15 32.62 15.24 2.48
CA ALA A 15 32.88 14.53 3.73
C ALA A 15 33.83 13.33 3.52
N GLY A 16 33.65 12.56 2.45
CA GLY A 16 34.52 11.46 2.06
C GLY A 16 35.97 11.91 1.81
N VAL A 17 36.16 12.99 1.07
CA VAL A 17 37.49 13.59 0.81
C VAL A 17 38.15 14.04 2.12
N LEU A 18 37.42 14.68 3.02
CA LEU A 18 37.91 15.12 4.33
C LEU A 18 38.38 13.95 5.20
N VAL A 19 37.62 12.84 5.19
CA VAL A 19 38.00 11.62 5.91
C VAL A 19 39.24 10.97 5.31
N ILE A 20 39.37 10.88 3.99
CA ILE A 20 40.55 10.33 3.32
C ILE A 20 41.80 11.14 3.66
N THR A 21 41.72 12.47 3.62
CA THR A 21 42.86 13.34 3.96
C THR A 21 43.24 13.21 5.43
N ALA A 22 42.28 13.17 6.35
CA ALA A 22 42.51 12.94 7.78
C ALA A 22 43.16 11.56 8.06
N THR A 23 42.74 10.52 7.30
CA THR A 23 43.34 9.18 7.38
C THR A 23 44.80 9.19 6.95
N ALA A 24 45.12 9.83 5.82
CA ALA A 24 46.48 9.92 5.31
C ALA A 24 47.40 10.64 6.31
N ILE A 25 46.97 11.74 6.91
CA ILE A 25 47.71 12.47 7.94
C ILE A 25 47.89 11.62 9.21
N GLY A 26 46.87 10.86 9.62
CA GLY A 26 46.92 9.97 10.79
C GLY A 26 47.92 8.83 10.62
N LEU A 27 47.95 8.19 9.45
CA LEU A 27 48.92 7.13 9.10
C LEU A 27 50.36 7.66 9.08
N LEU A 28 50.59 8.82 8.46
CA LEU A 28 51.91 9.45 8.41
C LEU A 28 52.44 9.78 9.80
N ARG A 29 51.58 10.09 10.76
CA ARG A 29 51.97 10.43 12.13
C ARG A 29 51.99 9.27 13.12
N ARG A 30 51.72 8.03 12.70
CA ARG A 30 51.65 6.79 13.52
C ARG A 30 50.86 6.93 14.83
N ARG A 31 49.80 7.70 14.86
CA ARG A 31 48.99 7.91 16.07
C ARG A 31 47.74 7.01 16.02
N ALA A 32 47.71 5.95 16.81
CA ALA A 32 46.59 4.99 16.89
C ALA A 32 45.25 5.67 17.20
N ALA A 33 45.20 6.71 18.02
CA ALA A 33 44.00 7.45 18.34
C ALA A 33 43.35 8.15 17.11
N ILE A 34 44.18 8.66 16.18
CA ILE A 34 43.67 9.29 14.95
C ILE A 34 43.06 8.23 14.04
N ALA A 35 43.69 7.05 13.95
CA ALA A 35 43.14 5.94 13.14
C ALA A 35 41.77 5.48 13.62
N LEU A 36 41.53 5.41 14.94
CA LEU A 36 40.24 5.07 15.54
C LEU A 36 39.16 6.13 15.23
N LEU A 37 39.48 7.41 15.33
CA LEU A 37 38.56 8.51 15.01
C LEU A 37 38.19 8.51 13.54
N VAL A 38 39.14 8.22 12.66
CA VAL A 38 38.88 8.11 11.22
C VAL A 38 37.99 6.92 10.90
N MET A 39 38.24 5.76 11.52
CA MET A 39 37.39 4.58 11.34
C MET A 39 35.95 4.87 11.80
N ALA A 40 35.77 5.54 12.93
CA ALA A 40 34.45 5.94 13.41
C ALA A 40 33.77 6.91 12.43
N ALA A 41 34.49 7.86 11.86
CA ALA A 41 33.97 8.78 10.85
C ALA A 41 33.52 8.06 9.57
N VAL A 42 34.30 7.06 9.09
CA VAL A 42 33.93 6.21 7.94
C VAL A 42 32.64 5.46 8.21
N LEU A 43 32.49 4.87 9.40
CA LEU A 43 31.26 4.15 9.76
C LEU A 43 30.04 5.09 9.86
N LEU A 44 30.22 6.31 10.38
CA LEU A 44 29.15 7.31 10.42
C LEU A 44 28.76 7.79 9.03
N LEU A 45 29.71 7.98 8.12
CA LEU A 45 29.43 8.30 6.72
C LEU A 45 28.71 7.15 6.02
N GLY A 46 29.10 5.91 6.28
CA GLY A 46 28.39 4.73 5.81
C GLY A 46 26.96 4.66 6.34
N ALA A 47 26.72 5.05 7.59
CA ALA A 47 25.38 5.12 8.18
C ALA A 47 24.52 6.21 7.52
N LEU A 48 25.10 7.35 7.12
CA LEU A 48 24.41 8.44 6.42
C LEU A 48 23.95 8.04 5.00
N VAL A 49 24.61 7.09 4.37
CA VAL A 49 24.19 6.53 3.06
C VAL A 49 22.97 5.64 3.19
N ARG A 50 22.57 5.22 4.41
CA ARG A 50 21.43 4.34 4.70
C ARG A 50 21.37 3.12 3.78
N PRO A 51 22.33 2.20 3.82
CA PRO A 51 22.27 0.98 3.05
C PRO A 51 21.12 0.13 3.57
N VAL A 52 20.15 -0.17 2.70
CA VAL A 52 19.00 -1.02 2.99
C VAL A 52 19.21 -2.35 2.29
N ILE A 53 19.24 -3.44 3.07
CA ILE A 53 19.21 -4.79 2.54
C ILE A 53 17.76 -5.22 2.52
N GLY A 54 17.11 -5.15 1.34
CA GLY A 54 15.72 -5.57 1.16
C GLY A 54 15.64 -7.07 0.88
N SER A 55 14.81 -7.78 1.64
CA SER A 55 14.06 -8.92 1.12
C SER A 55 12.85 -8.36 0.39
N GLU A 56 12.41 -9.00 -0.69
CA GLU A 56 11.13 -8.75 -1.35
C GLU A 56 9.99 -9.07 -0.36
N GLN A 57 9.74 -8.17 0.59
CA GLN A 57 8.55 -8.21 1.41
C GLN A 57 7.54 -7.25 0.83
N ALA A 58 6.30 -7.67 0.83
CA ALA A 58 5.15 -6.95 0.32
C ALA A 58 5.25 -5.45 0.59
N VAL A 59 5.54 -4.69 -0.47
CA VAL A 59 5.59 -3.24 -0.41
C VAL A 59 4.17 -2.78 -0.16
N THR A 60 3.86 -2.34 1.06
CA THR A 60 2.65 -1.57 1.29
C THR A 60 2.83 -0.26 0.51
N ARG A 61 2.30 -0.22 -0.70
CA ARG A 61 2.26 1.02 -1.49
C ARG A 61 1.36 1.99 -0.74
N VAL A 62 1.90 3.11 -0.33
CA VAL A 62 1.07 4.22 0.12
C VAL A 62 0.42 4.81 -1.13
N ALA A 63 -0.90 4.74 -1.22
CA ALA A 63 -1.64 5.30 -2.35
C ALA A 63 -1.36 6.80 -2.47
N GLY A 64 -0.95 7.24 -3.66
CA GLY A 64 -0.72 8.64 -3.98
C GLY A 64 -2.03 9.40 -4.25
N ASP A 65 -1.98 10.72 -4.41
CA ASP A 65 -3.17 11.57 -4.65
C ASP A 65 -3.95 11.21 -5.92
N ARG A 66 -3.30 10.54 -6.90
CA ARG A 66 -3.89 10.16 -8.19
C ARG A 66 -4.20 8.68 -8.30
N ASP A 67 -3.80 7.88 -7.31
CA ASP A 67 -4.12 6.45 -7.33
C ASP A 67 -5.62 6.24 -7.21
N PRO A 68 -6.22 5.31 -7.98
CA PRO A 68 -7.66 5.19 -8.06
C PRO A 68 -8.27 4.72 -6.73
N ASN A 69 -9.51 5.14 -6.51
CA ASN A 69 -10.38 4.63 -5.48
C ASN A 69 -11.29 3.57 -6.12
N ILE A 70 -11.29 2.36 -5.60
CA ILE A 70 -12.06 1.24 -6.11
C ILE A 70 -13.12 0.85 -5.10
N PHE A 71 -14.38 0.97 -5.52
CA PHE A 71 -15.53 0.60 -4.73
C PHE A 71 -16.05 -0.74 -5.23
N VAL A 72 -15.92 -1.77 -4.43
CA VAL A 72 -16.42 -3.11 -4.73
C VAL A 72 -17.75 -3.29 -4.00
N VAL A 73 -18.84 -3.39 -4.76
CA VAL A 73 -20.18 -3.62 -4.26
C VAL A 73 -20.51 -5.09 -4.50
N VAL A 74 -20.73 -5.85 -3.42
CA VAL A 74 -20.89 -7.32 -3.48
C VAL A 74 -22.27 -7.73 -3.03
N ASP A 75 -22.99 -8.38 -3.92
CA ASP A 75 -24.25 -9.06 -3.61
C ASP A 75 -23.95 -10.29 -2.73
N ARG A 76 -24.55 -10.30 -1.55
CA ARG A 76 -24.43 -11.39 -0.57
C ARG A 76 -25.78 -12.09 -0.38
N SER A 77 -26.72 -11.88 -1.32
CA SER A 77 -27.99 -12.59 -1.30
C SER A 77 -27.80 -14.10 -1.47
N PRO A 78 -28.78 -14.91 -1.10
CA PRO A 78 -28.77 -16.36 -1.34
C PRO A 78 -28.54 -16.72 -2.81
N ASP A 79 -28.96 -15.87 -3.75
CA ASP A 79 -28.76 -16.05 -5.20
C ASP A 79 -27.29 -16.15 -5.62
N MET A 80 -26.40 -15.57 -4.80
CA MET A 80 -24.95 -15.63 -4.99
C MET A 80 -24.31 -16.89 -4.38
N ALA A 81 -25.08 -17.79 -3.75
CA ALA A 81 -24.52 -18.95 -3.08
C ALA A 81 -23.77 -19.91 -4.05
N GLY A 82 -22.88 -20.73 -3.51
CA GLY A 82 -22.16 -21.74 -4.26
C GLY A 82 -21.05 -21.20 -5.16
N ALA A 83 -21.09 -21.52 -6.46
CA ALA A 83 -20.04 -21.16 -7.42
C ALA A 83 -19.94 -19.64 -7.63
N SER A 84 -21.06 -18.90 -7.63
CA SER A 84 -21.10 -17.47 -7.89
C SER A 84 -20.30 -16.67 -6.85
N ILE A 85 -20.47 -16.96 -5.56
CA ILE A 85 -19.71 -16.25 -4.53
C ILE A 85 -18.22 -16.62 -4.52
N MET A 86 -17.89 -17.87 -4.90
CA MET A 86 -16.48 -18.27 -5.04
C MET A 86 -15.81 -17.53 -6.20
N GLN A 87 -16.51 -17.40 -7.32
CA GLN A 87 -16.03 -16.64 -8.47
C GLN A 87 -15.89 -15.15 -8.12
N ALA A 88 -16.87 -14.55 -7.43
CA ALA A 88 -16.80 -13.17 -6.96
C ALA A 88 -15.57 -12.92 -6.06
N ARG A 89 -15.23 -13.84 -5.15
CA ARG A 89 -13.99 -13.76 -4.35
C ARG A 89 -12.73 -13.76 -5.21
N SER A 90 -12.70 -14.63 -6.23
CA SER A 90 -11.60 -14.68 -7.18
C SER A 90 -11.48 -13.38 -7.97
N ASP A 91 -12.60 -12.81 -8.39
CA ASP A 91 -12.65 -11.56 -9.14
C ASP A 91 -12.21 -10.37 -8.27
N ILE A 92 -12.58 -10.34 -6.99
CA ILE A 92 -12.06 -9.32 -6.05
C ILE A 92 -10.55 -9.45 -5.88
N ALA A 93 -10.03 -10.67 -5.77
CA ALA A 93 -8.58 -10.88 -5.69
C ALA A 93 -7.87 -10.40 -6.97
N ALA A 94 -8.42 -10.69 -8.15
CA ALA A 94 -7.91 -10.21 -9.43
C ALA A 94 -7.92 -8.67 -9.53
N LEU A 95 -8.99 -8.00 -9.04
CA LEU A 95 -9.04 -6.54 -8.96
C LEU A 95 -7.95 -5.98 -8.05
N ILE A 96 -7.68 -6.59 -6.90
CA ILE A 96 -6.62 -6.18 -5.99
C ILE A 96 -5.24 -6.34 -6.66
N ASP A 97 -5.03 -7.40 -7.44
CA ASP A 97 -3.78 -7.65 -8.17
C ASP A 97 -3.60 -6.67 -9.34
N ARG A 98 -4.68 -6.36 -10.05
CA ARG A 98 -4.68 -5.42 -11.18
C ARG A 98 -4.39 -3.98 -10.76
N TYR A 99 -4.86 -3.56 -9.59
CA TYR A 99 -4.72 -2.20 -9.09
C TYR A 99 -3.90 -2.11 -7.80
N PRO A 100 -2.61 -2.47 -7.81
CA PRO A 100 -1.81 -2.64 -6.59
C PRO A 100 -1.54 -1.35 -5.81
N GLY A 101 -1.80 -0.16 -6.39
CA GLY A 101 -1.67 1.14 -5.72
C GLY A 101 -3.01 1.75 -5.33
N ALA A 102 -4.13 1.11 -5.64
CA ALA A 102 -5.46 1.65 -5.40
C ALA A 102 -5.86 1.63 -3.91
N ARG A 103 -6.83 2.49 -3.58
CA ARG A 103 -7.61 2.37 -2.35
C ARG A 103 -8.86 1.56 -2.64
N PHE A 104 -9.17 0.64 -1.78
CA PHE A 104 -10.36 -0.21 -1.91
C PHE A 104 -11.36 0.08 -0.81
N ALA A 105 -12.64 0.10 -1.16
CA ALA A 105 -13.75 -0.01 -0.24
C ALA A 105 -14.61 -1.21 -0.65
N VAL A 106 -15.12 -1.97 0.32
CA VAL A 106 -16.01 -3.10 0.05
C VAL A 106 -17.34 -2.86 0.75
N ILE A 107 -18.40 -2.91 -0.02
CA ILE A 107 -19.79 -2.74 0.42
C ILE A 107 -20.53 -4.04 0.13
N GLY A 108 -20.84 -4.79 1.18
CA GLY A 108 -21.70 -5.97 1.07
C GLY A 108 -23.17 -5.57 1.12
N PHE A 109 -24.03 -6.29 0.43
CA PHE A 109 -25.48 -6.13 0.56
C PHE A 109 -26.24 -7.44 0.29
N ALA A 110 -27.40 -7.53 0.89
CA ALA A 110 -28.47 -8.46 0.55
C ALA A 110 -29.80 -7.68 0.66
N ALA A 111 -30.53 -7.82 1.74
CA ALA A 111 -31.68 -6.95 2.05
C ALA A 111 -31.23 -5.56 2.56
N ARG A 112 -30.09 -5.50 3.23
CA ARG A 112 -29.48 -4.28 3.79
C ARG A 112 -28.02 -4.18 3.41
N PRO A 113 -27.51 -2.96 3.18
CA PRO A 113 -26.09 -2.76 2.90
C PRO A 113 -25.26 -2.72 4.18
N SER A 114 -23.99 -3.15 4.08
CA SER A 114 -22.95 -3.00 5.10
C SER A 114 -21.67 -2.46 4.45
N LEU A 115 -20.95 -1.62 5.17
CA LEU A 115 -19.59 -1.24 4.77
C LEU A 115 -18.62 -2.22 5.42
N ASP A 116 -18.26 -3.27 4.68
CA ASP A 116 -17.42 -4.36 5.20
C ASP A 116 -15.95 -3.94 5.29
N TRP A 117 -15.51 -3.03 4.39
CA TRP A 117 -14.19 -2.45 4.38
C TRP A 117 -14.25 -0.97 3.97
N PRO A 118 -13.79 -0.04 4.83
CA PRO A 118 -13.74 1.38 4.50
C PRO A 118 -12.64 1.66 3.46
N LEU A 119 -12.75 2.78 2.73
CA LEU A 119 -11.79 3.16 1.70
C LEU A 119 -10.36 3.24 2.27
N SER A 120 -9.51 2.29 1.89
CA SER A 120 -8.17 2.11 2.44
C SER A 120 -7.20 1.60 1.38
N ALA A 121 -5.93 2.01 1.49
CA ALA A 121 -4.82 1.50 0.68
C ALA A 121 -4.23 0.18 1.24
N ASP A 122 -4.70 -0.31 2.36
CA ASP A 122 -4.22 -1.55 2.98
C ASP A 122 -4.84 -2.78 2.30
N THR A 123 -4.34 -3.09 1.11
CA THR A 123 -4.77 -4.25 0.34
C THR A 123 -4.33 -5.57 0.97
N TRP A 124 -3.28 -5.56 1.81
CA TRP A 124 -2.82 -6.76 2.48
C TRP A 124 -3.86 -7.27 3.50
N SER A 125 -4.39 -6.39 4.33
CA SER A 125 -5.44 -6.73 5.30
C SER A 125 -6.81 -6.95 4.64
N LEU A 126 -7.04 -6.39 3.43
CA LEU A 126 -8.26 -6.61 2.66
C LEU A 126 -8.34 -8.04 2.11
N ARG A 127 -7.23 -8.66 1.69
CA ARG A 127 -7.24 -10.00 1.05
C ARG A 127 -7.92 -11.08 1.88
N PRO A 128 -7.60 -11.29 3.17
CA PRO A 128 -8.29 -12.29 3.97
C PRO A 128 -9.78 -11.97 4.17
N LEU A 129 -10.17 -10.69 4.23
CA LEU A 129 -11.57 -10.30 4.29
C LEU A 129 -12.28 -10.65 2.99
N ALA A 130 -11.71 -10.30 1.83
CA ALA A 130 -12.26 -10.63 0.51
C ALA A 130 -12.44 -12.14 0.33
N ALA A 131 -11.48 -12.95 0.77
CA ALA A 131 -11.57 -14.41 0.74
C ALA A 131 -12.65 -14.98 1.67
N ALA A 132 -13.04 -14.25 2.72
CA ALA A 132 -14.06 -14.66 3.69
C ALA A 132 -15.48 -14.17 3.34
N ILE A 133 -15.65 -13.29 2.31
CA ILE A 133 -16.97 -12.81 1.89
C ILE A 133 -17.86 -14.02 1.57
N GLY A 134 -19.04 -14.08 2.16
CA GLY A 134 -20.00 -15.15 1.95
C GLY A 134 -21.43 -14.62 1.84
N PRO A 135 -22.38 -15.46 1.42
CA PRO A 135 -23.78 -15.11 1.47
C PRO A 135 -24.22 -14.72 2.88
N ASP A 136 -25.18 -13.82 2.97
CA ASP A 136 -25.84 -13.50 4.22
C ASP A 136 -26.90 -14.59 4.51
N GLU A 137 -26.56 -15.51 5.42
CA GLU A 137 -27.43 -16.63 5.81
C GLU A 137 -28.76 -16.17 6.47
N THR A 138 -28.83 -14.91 6.88
CA THR A 138 -30.02 -14.34 7.52
C THR A 138 -30.95 -13.65 6.55
N ALA A 139 -30.49 -13.40 5.32
CA ALA A 139 -31.30 -12.75 4.29
C ALA A 139 -32.27 -13.76 3.63
N ALA A 140 -33.53 -13.39 3.57
CA ALA A 140 -34.48 -14.14 2.76
C ALA A 140 -34.33 -13.79 1.28
N VAL A 141 -34.51 -14.75 0.39
CA VAL A 141 -34.30 -14.61 -1.06
C VAL A 141 -35.18 -13.52 -1.66
N ASP A 142 -36.44 -13.44 -1.24
CA ASP A 142 -37.47 -12.48 -1.66
C ASP A 142 -37.17 -11.04 -1.18
N SER A 143 -36.32 -10.88 -0.17
CA SER A 143 -35.97 -9.58 0.43
C SER A 143 -34.68 -8.96 -0.12
N ALA A 144 -33.96 -9.67 -0.97
CA ALA A 144 -32.75 -9.15 -1.64
C ALA A 144 -33.13 -7.94 -2.51
N ASN A 145 -32.23 -6.94 -2.58
CA ASN A 145 -32.46 -5.76 -3.39
C ASN A 145 -31.19 -5.33 -4.09
N ALA A 146 -31.15 -5.40 -5.42
CA ALA A 146 -29.98 -5.09 -6.23
C ALA A 146 -29.46 -3.66 -6.01
N GLY A 147 -30.32 -2.72 -5.65
CA GLY A 147 -29.95 -1.34 -5.33
C GLY A 147 -29.76 -1.06 -3.83
N ALA A 148 -29.72 -2.08 -2.96
CA ALA A 148 -29.61 -1.87 -1.51
C ALA A 148 -28.37 -1.05 -1.13
N ALA A 149 -27.24 -1.23 -1.85
CA ALA A 149 -25.98 -0.55 -1.61
C ALA A 149 -25.96 0.93 -2.04
N ALA A 150 -26.95 1.42 -2.79
CA ALA A 150 -26.95 2.74 -3.41
C ALA A 150 -26.62 3.88 -2.44
N THR A 151 -27.24 3.90 -1.27
CA THR A 151 -27.03 4.96 -0.28
C THR A 151 -25.61 4.94 0.29
N VAL A 152 -25.10 3.75 0.63
CA VAL A 152 -23.75 3.61 1.20
C VAL A 152 -22.69 3.99 0.14
N LEU A 153 -22.84 3.49 -1.09
CA LEU A 153 -21.95 3.84 -2.21
C LEU A 153 -21.93 5.34 -2.45
N ARG A 154 -23.09 6.00 -2.49
CA ARG A 154 -23.19 7.44 -2.65
C ARG A 154 -22.38 8.21 -1.62
N TYR A 155 -22.51 7.86 -0.32
CA TYR A 155 -21.74 8.54 0.73
C TYR A 155 -20.25 8.27 0.65
N GLN A 156 -19.87 7.05 0.28
CA GLN A 156 -18.46 6.70 0.06
C GLN A 156 -17.85 7.50 -1.10
N LEU A 157 -18.55 7.63 -2.22
CA LEU A 157 -18.12 8.43 -3.37
C LEU A 157 -17.99 9.92 -3.04
N ILE A 158 -18.96 10.51 -2.31
CA ILE A 158 -18.87 11.89 -1.84
C ILE A 158 -17.63 12.10 -0.96
N GLY A 159 -17.42 11.19 0.01
CA GLY A 159 -16.25 11.24 0.87
C GLY A 159 -14.94 11.11 0.10
N ALA A 160 -14.86 10.20 -0.86
CA ALA A 160 -13.69 9.98 -1.69
C ALA A 160 -13.36 11.21 -2.55
N THR A 161 -14.34 11.82 -3.18
CA THR A 161 -14.16 13.04 -3.98
C THR A 161 -13.64 14.21 -3.12
N GLN A 162 -14.08 14.31 -1.88
CA GLN A 162 -13.59 15.35 -0.95
C GLN A 162 -12.16 15.06 -0.45
N GLN A 163 -11.85 13.80 -0.14
CA GLN A 163 -10.55 13.41 0.40
C GLN A 163 -9.46 13.28 -0.68
N PHE A 164 -9.85 12.82 -1.87
CA PHE A 164 -8.94 12.49 -2.96
C PHE A 164 -9.44 13.09 -4.29
N PRO A 165 -9.49 14.42 -4.45
CA PRO A 165 -10.14 15.09 -5.59
C PRO A 165 -9.45 14.86 -6.93
N ARG A 166 -8.25 14.26 -6.95
CA ARG A 166 -7.49 13.93 -8.17
C ARG A 166 -7.51 12.44 -8.49
N ALA A 167 -8.06 11.62 -7.61
CA ALA A 167 -8.18 10.19 -7.81
C ALA A 167 -9.41 9.88 -8.66
N ARG A 168 -9.30 8.87 -9.52
CA ARG A 168 -10.45 8.34 -10.26
C ARG A 168 -11.25 7.40 -9.35
N ASN A 169 -12.57 7.51 -9.37
CA ASN A 169 -13.44 6.63 -8.64
C ASN A 169 -13.97 5.54 -9.58
N MET A 170 -13.61 4.30 -9.34
CA MET A 170 -14.05 3.15 -10.11
C MET A 170 -15.01 2.30 -9.28
N VAL A 171 -16.11 1.87 -9.88
CA VAL A 171 -17.12 1.06 -9.21
C VAL A 171 -17.22 -0.30 -9.89
N PHE A 172 -17.00 -1.36 -9.13
CA PHE A 172 -17.23 -2.74 -9.56
C PHE A 172 -18.38 -3.32 -8.76
N TYR A 173 -19.48 -3.59 -9.44
CA TYR A 173 -20.64 -4.23 -8.84
C TYR A 173 -20.63 -5.72 -9.20
N LEU A 174 -20.68 -6.59 -8.19
CA LEU A 174 -20.63 -8.05 -8.32
C LEU A 174 -21.93 -8.64 -7.79
N GLY A 175 -22.78 -9.17 -8.67
CA GLY A 175 -24.06 -9.70 -8.21
C GLY A 175 -24.83 -10.56 -9.20
N ALA A 176 -25.87 -11.22 -8.70
CA ALA A 176 -26.81 -12.01 -9.49
C ALA A 176 -28.04 -11.21 -9.95
N GLY A 177 -28.23 -9.97 -9.46
CA GLY A 177 -29.34 -9.09 -9.83
C GLY A 177 -30.64 -9.36 -9.10
N ALA A 178 -30.60 -10.13 -8.00
CA ALA A 178 -31.77 -10.48 -7.15
C ALA A 178 -33.01 -10.95 -7.96
N PRO A 179 -32.89 -12.00 -8.79
CA PRO A 179 -33.95 -12.42 -9.72
C PRO A 179 -35.23 -12.91 -9.02
N GLU A 180 -35.12 -13.38 -7.78
CA GLU A 180 -36.26 -13.90 -6.99
C GLU A 180 -36.81 -12.85 -6.02
N SER A 181 -36.33 -11.60 -6.09
CA SER A 181 -36.83 -10.53 -5.24
C SER A 181 -38.23 -10.06 -5.65
N GLU A 182 -39.12 -9.92 -4.66
CA GLU A 182 -40.45 -9.31 -4.83
C GLU A 182 -40.39 -7.77 -4.67
N LEU A 183 -39.24 -7.22 -4.23
CA LEU A 183 -39.10 -5.80 -3.96
C LEU A 183 -38.68 -5.04 -5.22
N PRO A 184 -39.23 -3.84 -5.47
CA PRO A 184 -38.74 -3.01 -6.54
C PRO A 184 -37.26 -2.62 -6.28
N PRO A 185 -36.37 -2.71 -7.29
CA PRO A 185 -34.96 -2.35 -7.11
C PRO A 185 -34.87 -0.86 -6.76
N ARG A 186 -33.98 -0.54 -5.79
CA ARG A 186 -33.64 0.84 -5.47
C ARG A 186 -32.72 1.39 -6.55
N GLU A 187 -32.91 2.65 -6.87
CA GLU A 187 -32.07 3.33 -7.87
C GLU A 187 -30.75 3.82 -7.26
N PHE A 188 -29.68 3.76 -8.05
CA PHE A 188 -28.38 4.37 -7.72
C PHE A 188 -28.41 5.85 -8.09
N ALA A 189 -29.03 6.69 -7.24
CA ALA A 189 -29.02 8.13 -7.40
C ALA A 189 -27.66 8.70 -6.94
N LEU A 190 -26.62 8.57 -7.76
CA LEU A 190 -25.27 9.04 -7.50
C LEU A 190 -25.07 10.51 -7.90
N PRO A 191 -24.10 11.23 -7.32
CA PRO A 191 -23.74 12.56 -7.81
C PRO A 191 -23.20 12.50 -9.24
N ASP A 192 -23.47 13.53 -10.03
CA ASP A 192 -22.99 13.62 -11.41
C ASP A 192 -21.46 13.51 -11.46
N ASN A 193 -20.96 12.75 -12.43
CA ASN A 193 -19.52 12.52 -12.65
C ASN A 193 -18.77 12.01 -11.39
N SER A 194 -19.44 11.29 -10.50
CA SER A 194 -18.80 10.70 -9.30
C SER A 194 -18.15 9.33 -9.57
N VAL A 195 -18.48 8.69 -10.69
CA VAL A 195 -17.92 7.42 -11.16
C VAL A 195 -17.17 7.65 -12.46
N ASP A 196 -15.90 7.30 -12.49
CA ASP A 196 -15.00 7.49 -13.65
C ASP A 196 -14.80 6.21 -14.47
N GLY A 197 -15.33 5.08 -13.99
CA GLY A 197 -15.23 3.78 -14.65
C GLY A 197 -15.54 2.62 -13.73
N GLY A 198 -15.30 1.41 -14.19
CA GLY A 198 -15.63 0.17 -13.51
C GLY A 198 -16.49 -0.74 -14.36
N ALA A 199 -17.16 -1.70 -13.75
CA ALA A 199 -18.04 -2.63 -14.45
C ALA A 199 -19.08 -3.24 -13.51
N VAL A 200 -20.20 -3.68 -14.07
CA VAL A 200 -21.17 -4.58 -13.40
C VAL A 200 -20.86 -6.00 -13.85
N LEU A 201 -20.41 -6.83 -12.92
CA LEU A 201 -20.09 -8.24 -13.15
C LEU A 201 -21.31 -9.08 -12.77
N GLY A 202 -21.90 -9.73 -13.77
CA GLY A 202 -23.12 -10.53 -13.60
C GLY A 202 -22.82 -12.02 -13.43
N TYR A 203 -23.27 -12.61 -12.34
CA TYR A 203 -23.14 -14.03 -12.06
C TYR A 203 -24.49 -14.74 -12.28
N GLY A 204 -24.53 -15.61 -13.27
CA GLY A 204 -25.75 -16.27 -13.68
C GLY A 204 -26.57 -15.49 -14.71
N ASN A 205 -27.70 -16.07 -15.15
CA ASN A 205 -28.47 -15.54 -16.30
C ASN A 205 -29.84 -14.97 -15.91
N ALA A 206 -30.33 -15.19 -14.69
CA ALA A 206 -31.70 -14.85 -14.31
C ALA A 206 -31.89 -13.34 -14.05
N GLY A 207 -30.94 -12.64 -13.49
CA GLY A 207 -31.03 -11.22 -13.11
C GLY A 207 -30.41 -10.22 -14.12
N VAL A 208 -30.15 -10.63 -15.36
CA VAL A 208 -29.43 -9.82 -16.37
C VAL A 208 -30.06 -8.46 -16.61
N SER A 209 -31.38 -8.39 -16.75
CA SER A 209 -32.08 -7.11 -16.99
C SER A 209 -31.92 -6.11 -15.83
N THR A 210 -31.95 -6.61 -14.60
CA THR A 210 -31.70 -5.79 -13.40
C THR A 210 -30.26 -5.30 -13.35
N LEU A 211 -29.29 -6.17 -13.67
CA LEU A 211 -27.86 -5.82 -13.71
C LEU A 211 -27.53 -4.83 -14.81
N GLN A 212 -28.17 -4.92 -15.98
CA GLN A 212 -28.06 -3.93 -17.04
C GLN A 212 -28.60 -2.56 -16.58
N THR A 213 -29.74 -2.55 -15.89
CA THR A 213 -30.29 -1.30 -15.31
C THR A 213 -29.32 -0.70 -14.28
N VAL A 214 -28.71 -1.53 -13.42
CA VAL A 214 -27.67 -1.09 -12.48
C VAL A 214 -26.45 -0.51 -13.23
N ALA A 215 -26.02 -1.16 -14.31
CA ALA A 215 -24.90 -0.70 -15.14
C ALA A 215 -25.18 0.68 -15.77
N ASP A 216 -26.38 0.86 -16.32
CA ASP A 216 -26.85 2.15 -16.86
C ASP A 216 -26.85 3.24 -15.79
N GLN A 217 -27.35 2.96 -14.58
CA GLN A 217 -27.39 3.90 -13.46
C GLN A 217 -26.01 4.28 -12.93
N LEU A 218 -25.05 3.35 -12.96
CA LEU A 218 -23.66 3.58 -12.57
C LEU A 218 -22.82 4.22 -13.69
N GLY A 219 -23.31 4.18 -14.92
CA GLY A 219 -22.57 4.66 -16.09
C GLY A 219 -21.37 3.79 -16.47
N VAL A 220 -21.47 2.47 -16.23
CA VAL A 220 -20.38 1.49 -16.48
C VAL A 220 -20.90 0.31 -17.30
N PRO A 221 -20.05 -0.43 -18.02
CA PRO A 221 -20.47 -1.59 -18.80
C PRO A 221 -20.97 -2.74 -17.92
N TYR A 222 -21.91 -3.53 -18.48
CA TYR A 222 -22.33 -4.80 -17.94
C TYR A 222 -21.50 -5.93 -18.55
N LEU A 223 -20.87 -6.77 -17.72
CA LEU A 223 -20.04 -7.89 -18.13
C LEU A 223 -20.60 -9.20 -17.55
N PRO A 224 -21.17 -10.11 -18.38
CA PRO A 224 -21.53 -11.43 -17.90
C PRO A 224 -20.28 -12.22 -17.54
N ARG A 225 -20.24 -12.79 -16.33
CA ARG A 225 -19.10 -13.56 -15.88
C ARG A 225 -19.21 -15.01 -16.34
N ASP A 226 -18.21 -15.43 -17.11
CA ASP A 226 -18.00 -16.84 -17.47
C ASP A 226 -17.06 -17.47 -16.43
N PRO A 227 -17.41 -18.60 -15.82
CA PRO A 227 -16.55 -19.31 -14.88
C PRO A 227 -15.18 -19.70 -15.44
N ASP A 228 -15.10 -19.93 -16.74
CA ASP A 228 -13.90 -20.41 -17.43
C ASP A 228 -12.99 -19.29 -17.95
N SER A 229 -13.41 -18.00 -17.84
CA SER A 229 -12.62 -16.86 -18.30
C SER A 229 -12.03 -16.07 -17.15
N ALA A 230 -10.75 -15.62 -17.32
CA ALA A 230 -10.13 -14.71 -16.38
C ALA A 230 -10.79 -13.32 -16.44
N LEU A 231 -10.93 -12.67 -15.28
CA LEU A 231 -11.51 -11.31 -15.23
C LEU A 231 -10.66 -10.31 -16.01
N GLU A 232 -9.34 -10.47 -15.99
CA GLU A 232 -8.40 -9.59 -16.67
C GLU A 232 -8.65 -9.53 -18.17
N ASP A 233 -8.89 -10.67 -18.80
CA ASP A 233 -9.15 -10.76 -20.24
C ASP A 233 -10.43 -10.02 -20.64
N GLN A 234 -11.45 -10.04 -19.77
CA GLN A 234 -12.71 -9.34 -20.01
C GLN A 234 -12.60 -7.83 -19.80
N LEU A 235 -11.89 -7.40 -18.75
CA LEU A 235 -11.67 -5.98 -18.48
C LEU A 235 -10.77 -5.29 -19.51
N ASP A 236 -9.83 -6.02 -20.13
CA ASP A 236 -8.94 -5.49 -21.17
C ASP A 236 -9.67 -5.33 -22.52
N ALA A 237 -10.63 -6.20 -22.81
CA ALA A 237 -11.41 -6.14 -24.04
C ALA A 237 -12.34 -4.91 -24.11
N ASP A 238 -12.82 -4.44 -22.94
CA ASP A 238 -13.79 -3.33 -22.85
C ASP A 238 -13.17 -1.96 -22.51
N ASP A 239 -11.84 -1.82 -22.67
CA ASP A 239 -11.12 -0.55 -22.49
C ASP A 239 -11.44 0.16 -21.13
N VAL A 240 -11.57 -0.64 -20.07
CA VAL A 240 -11.68 -0.13 -18.70
C VAL A 240 -10.31 0.47 -18.34
N THR A 241 -10.13 1.72 -18.73
CA THR A 241 -8.84 2.42 -18.79
C THR A 241 -8.11 2.33 -17.47
N ALA A 242 -7.08 1.51 -17.41
CA ALA A 242 -6.07 1.54 -16.36
C ALA A 242 -5.41 2.93 -16.43
N GLY A 243 -5.51 3.70 -15.35
CA GLY A 243 -4.75 4.93 -15.22
C GLY A 243 -3.26 4.63 -15.41
N GLU A 244 -2.53 5.52 -16.12
CA GLU A 244 -1.09 5.41 -16.29
C GLU A 244 -0.41 5.07 -14.94
N PRO A 245 0.54 4.13 -14.92
CA PRO A 245 1.25 3.78 -13.69
C PRO A 245 2.04 4.98 -13.20
N VAL A 246 1.55 5.63 -12.16
CA VAL A 246 2.29 6.70 -11.49
C VAL A 246 3.52 6.06 -10.85
N ALA A 247 4.70 6.55 -11.22
CA ALA A 247 5.98 6.11 -10.68
C ALA A 247 5.94 6.09 -9.15
N THR A 248 5.92 4.90 -8.59
CA THR A 248 5.71 4.65 -7.16
C THR A 248 6.97 5.00 -6.39
N ARG A 249 6.89 5.93 -5.46
CA ARG A 249 7.89 6.09 -4.41
C ARG A 249 7.79 4.86 -3.50
N GLN A 250 8.66 3.89 -3.73
CA GLN A 250 8.79 2.72 -2.87
C GLN A 250 9.25 3.17 -1.48
N ALA A 251 8.39 3.05 -0.48
CA ALA A 251 8.85 2.99 0.89
C ALA A 251 9.45 1.60 1.10
N ALA A 252 10.77 1.50 0.98
CA ALA A 252 11.48 0.26 1.18
C ALA A 252 11.47 -0.09 2.68
N SER A 253 10.66 -1.04 3.10
CA SER A 253 10.81 -1.71 4.40
C SER A 253 11.91 -2.76 4.29
N GLY A 254 13.17 -2.30 4.27
CA GLY A 254 14.34 -3.15 4.35
C GLY A 254 15.00 -3.03 5.71
N PHE A 255 15.80 -4.04 6.09
CA PHE A 255 16.62 -3.95 7.30
C PHE A 255 17.62 -2.82 7.14
N GLU A 256 17.41 -1.74 7.88
CA GLU A 256 18.24 -0.55 7.82
C GLU A 256 19.52 -0.78 8.63
N LEU A 257 20.66 -0.90 7.94
CA LEU A 257 21.96 -1.14 8.57
C LEU A 257 22.54 0.08 9.29
N TYR A 258 21.95 1.26 9.14
CA TYR A 258 22.50 2.50 9.69
C TYR A 258 22.67 2.46 11.21
N TRP A 259 21.77 1.82 11.95
CA TRP A 259 21.85 1.73 13.42
C TRP A 259 22.99 0.80 13.88
N VAL A 260 23.32 -0.26 13.10
CA VAL A 260 24.49 -1.12 13.37
C VAL A 260 25.78 -0.35 13.14
N LEU A 261 25.85 0.39 12.02
CA LEU A 261 27.01 1.20 11.69
C LEU A 261 27.23 2.35 12.69
N SER A 262 26.16 3.01 13.11
CA SER A 262 26.22 4.07 14.12
C SER A 262 26.58 3.53 15.51
N GLY A 263 26.08 2.36 15.90
CA GLY A 263 26.44 1.66 17.11
C GLY A 263 27.91 1.29 17.16
N ALA A 264 28.46 0.72 16.06
CA ALA A 264 29.87 0.40 15.95
C ALA A 264 30.76 1.67 16.01
N ALA A 265 30.34 2.76 15.37
CA ALA A 265 31.05 4.05 15.44
C ALA A 265 31.07 4.60 16.88
N ALA A 266 29.97 4.50 17.62
CA ALA A 266 29.89 4.94 19.02
C ALA A 266 30.88 4.16 19.93
N VAL A 267 30.98 2.84 19.76
CA VAL A 267 31.91 2.00 20.50
C VAL A 267 33.37 2.42 20.21
N LEU A 268 33.72 2.69 18.95
CA LEU A 268 35.05 3.16 18.58
C LEU A 268 35.38 4.53 19.18
N LEU A 269 34.43 5.46 19.21
CA LEU A 269 34.59 6.78 19.81
C LEU A 269 34.80 6.69 21.33
N LEU A 270 34.04 5.83 22.03
CA LEU A 270 34.19 5.58 23.45
C LEU A 270 35.57 4.98 23.75
N PHE A 271 36.06 4.06 22.92
CA PHE A 271 37.38 3.46 23.06
C PHE A 271 38.51 4.49 22.80
N ALA A 272 38.35 5.35 21.79
CA ALA A 272 39.28 6.44 21.55
C ALA A 272 39.34 7.45 22.71
N LEU A 273 38.18 7.79 23.27
CA LEU A 273 38.08 8.64 24.47
C LEU A 273 38.75 8.00 25.68
N TYR A 274 38.52 6.70 25.90
CA TYR A 274 39.18 5.97 26.97
C TYR A 274 40.69 5.99 26.85
N GLN A 275 41.25 5.78 25.63
CA GLN A 275 42.70 5.88 25.38
C GLN A 275 43.22 7.30 25.66
N ALA A 276 42.54 8.33 25.20
CA ALA A 276 42.94 9.72 25.44
C ALA A 276 42.95 10.07 26.94
N LEU A 277 41.96 9.62 27.70
CA LEU A 277 41.89 9.80 29.14
C LEU A 277 43.01 9.03 29.88
N ARG A 278 43.35 7.83 29.41
CA ARG A 278 44.46 7.05 29.95
C ARG A 278 45.81 7.74 29.71
N GLU A 279 46.04 8.32 28.53
CA GLU A 279 47.24 9.09 28.25
C GLU A 279 47.33 10.36 29.11
N LEU A 280 46.22 11.10 29.26
CA LEU A 280 46.17 12.28 30.12
C LEU A 280 46.47 11.95 31.60
N ARG A 281 46.02 10.80 32.08
CA ARG A 281 46.35 10.34 33.45
C ARG A 281 47.86 10.03 33.59
N ARG A 282 48.49 9.39 32.59
CA ARG A 282 49.94 9.10 32.59
C ARG A 282 50.75 10.38 32.60
N THR A 283 50.45 11.31 31.73
CA THR A 283 51.18 12.60 31.63
C THR A 283 51.02 13.48 32.89
N ARG A 284 49.93 13.36 33.61
CA ARG A 284 49.74 14.04 34.92
C ARG A 284 50.58 13.43 36.01
N LEU A 285 50.73 12.10 36.05
CA LEU A 285 51.56 11.41 37.03
C LEU A 285 53.06 11.73 36.81
N ASP A 286 53.50 11.69 35.55
CA ASP A 286 54.89 12.05 35.19
C ASP A 286 55.25 13.51 35.59
N ARG A 287 54.32 14.46 35.50
CA ARG A 287 54.54 15.85 35.93
C ARG A 287 54.64 16.02 37.45
N VAL A 288 53.96 15.18 38.22
CA VAL A 288 54.02 15.22 39.69
C VAL A 288 55.34 14.64 40.20
N GLU A 289 55.91 13.62 39.50
CA GLU A 289 57.23 13.06 39.82
C GLU A 289 58.41 14.00 39.51
N VAL A 290 58.33 14.78 38.41
CA VAL A 290 59.39 15.74 38.03
C VAL A 290 59.39 16.99 38.93
N SER A 291 58.33 17.25 39.67
CA SER A 291 58.20 18.40 40.56
C SER A 291 58.58 18.12 42.03
N ARG A 292 59.05 16.91 42.33
CA ARG A 292 59.68 16.51 43.60
C ARG A 292 61.18 16.38 43.45
#